data_9a65c80b814a62dfcaf0c56a2bbf9697
#
_entry.id   9a65c80b814a62dfcaf0c56a2bbf9697
#
_cell.length_a   1.000
_cell.length_b   1.000
_cell.length_c   1.000
_cell.angle_alpha   90.00
_cell.angle_beta   90.00
_cell.angle_gamma   90.00
#
_symmetry.space_group_name_H-M   'P 1'
#
loop_
_entity.id
_entity.type
_entity.pdbx_description
1 polymer ?
#
loop_
_entity_poly.entity_id
_entity_poly.type
_entity_poly.pdbx_seq_one_letter_code
_entity_poly.pdbx_strand_id
1 'polypeptide(L)'
;INAQVASGNMSYEDIQQHGIGDCYYLATIMALTKSPEGRKIIQDSIKVHYGPDGKPDGFMVTVYDDPLHPDAKASRTVFVDDVYGNGVTGPDGKPNYASILESAYGQQHPGGALGSGKDNGISGGWPNEAAQDLTNNPATDVSGQAGYSSNERKEIINAANSSNPVAAETETAPPENFPNDDKAEVGVTLPSGEKTNIELYHGHAYMVVGADQNGVTLANPHGHNNDQTGREVDETFTMSWEDYEKYYGSTTIGSVK
;
A
#
# COMPACT_ATOMS: atom_id res chain seq x y z
N ILE A 1 12.91 -11.17 9.86
CA ILE A 1 11.54 -10.60 9.94
C ILE A 1 11.22 -10.24 11.39
N ASN A 2 11.32 -11.20 12.30
CA ASN A 2 10.96 -10.95 13.71
C ASN A 2 11.73 -9.79 14.35
N ALA A 3 13.04 -9.70 14.13
CA ALA A 3 13.86 -8.62 14.67
C ALA A 3 13.42 -7.24 14.14
N GLN A 4 13.09 -7.16 12.86
CA GLN A 4 12.60 -5.94 12.24
C GLN A 4 11.24 -5.52 12.82
N VAL A 5 10.31 -6.46 12.94
CA VAL A 5 8.99 -6.19 13.53
C VAL A 5 9.14 -5.77 14.99
N ALA A 6 9.91 -6.50 15.77
CA ALA A 6 10.12 -6.21 17.19
C ALA A 6 10.73 -4.82 17.43
N SER A 7 11.67 -4.39 16.59
CA SER A 7 12.31 -3.08 16.69
C SER A 7 11.45 -1.92 16.20
N GLY A 8 10.42 -2.21 15.37
CA GLY A 8 9.63 -1.18 14.70
C GLY A 8 10.39 -0.44 13.58
N ASN A 9 11.54 -0.96 13.18
CA ASN A 9 12.35 -0.37 12.11
C ASN A 9 11.79 -0.76 10.74
N MET A 10 10.66 -0.16 10.39
CA MET A 10 9.94 -0.39 9.15
C MET A 10 9.78 0.90 8.37
N SER A 11 10.01 0.84 7.07
CA SER A 11 9.92 1.95 6.14
C SER A 11 9.16 1.52 4.90
N TYR A 12 8.51 2.45 4.21
CA TYR A 12 7.87 2.16 2.94
C TYR A 12 8.88 1.69 1.87
N GLU A 13 10.14 2.03 2.02
CA GLU A 13 11.22 1.58 1.13
C GLU A 13 11.53 0.08 1.25
N ASP A 14 10.98 -0.60 2.26
CA ASP A 14 11.08 -2.04 2.43
C ASP A 14 10.24 -2.85 1.43
N ILE A 15 9.38 -2.20 0.65
CA ILE A 15 8.32 -2.87 -0.11
C ILE A 15 8.60 -2.81 -1.60
N GLN A 16 8.69 -4.00 -2.21
CA GLN A 16 8.76 -4.19 -3.65
C GLN A 16 7.70 -5.19 -4.09
N GLN A 17 6.64 -4.70 -4.71
CA GLN A 17 5.58 -5.51 -5.30
C GLN A 17 6.11 -6.29 -6.51
N HIS A 18 5.66 -7.54 -6.66
CA HIS A 18 5.98 -8.38 -7.81
C HIS A 18 4.73 -8.82 -8.57
N GLY A 19 4.51 -10.13 -8.70
CA GLY A 19 3.50 -10.69 -9.59
C GLY A 19 2.06 -10.66 -9.11
N ILE A 20 1.80 -10.28 -7.86
CA ILE A 20 0.44 -10.17 -7.32
C ILE A 20 -0.05 -8.73 -7.45
N GLY A 21 -1.25 -8.55 -7.98
CA GLY A 21 -1.86 -7.23 -8.20
C GLY A 21 -2.50 -6.64 -6.93
N ASP A 22 -1.80 -6.65 -5.80
CA ASP A 22 -2.27 -6.18 -4.51
C ASP A 22 -1.70 -4.81 -4.11
N CYS A 23 -1.46 -3.96 -5.11
CA CYS A 23 -0.92 -2.61 -4.90
C CYS A 23 -1.69 -1.80 -3.86
N TYR A 24 -3.03 -1.92 -3.83
CA TYR A 24 -3.88 -1.24 -2.86
C TYR A 24 -3.58 -1.64 -1.41
N TYR A 25 -3.28 -2.90 -1.19
CA TYR A 25 -2.90 -3.45 0.12
C TYR A 25 -1.49 -3.01 0.51
N LEU A 26 -0.54 -3.13 -0.41
CA LEU A 26 0.86 -2.75 -0.19
C LEU A 26 1.02 -1.24 0.00
N ALA A 27 0.32 -0.42 -0.78
CA ALA A 27 0.33 1.02 -0.60
C ALA A 27 -0.18 1.43 0.78
N THR A 28 -1.16 0.71 1.32
CA THR A 28 -1.68 0.95 2.68
C THR A 28 -0.67 0.55 3.75
N ILE A 29 0.01 -0.60 3.59
CA ILE A 29 1.12 -0.98 4.49
C ILE A 29 2.21 0.09 4.46
N MET A 30 2.64 0.53 3.28
CA MET A 30 3.62 1.60 3.11
C MET A 30 3.19 2.85 3.88
N ALA A 31 1.94 3.25 3.74
CA ALA A 31 1.39 4.43 4.39
C ALA A 31 1.37 4.30 5.93
N LEU A 32 1.17 3.11 6.46
CA LEU A 32 1.28 2.86 7.90
C LEU A 32 2.71 3.04 8.43
N THR A 33 3.72 2.75 7.62
CA THR A 33 5.12 2.86 8.07
C THR A 33 5.58 4.30 8.31
N LYS A 34 4.86 5.31 7.81
CA LYS A 34 5.29 6.71 7.91
C LYS A 34 5.23 7.29 9.33
N SER A 35 4.48 6.65 10.23
CA SER A 35 4.29 7.14 11.60
C SER A 35 4.57 6.07 12.65
N PRO A 36 4.97 6.45 13.89
CA PRO A 36 5.11 5.49 14.98
C PRO A 36 3.81 4.74 15.27
N GLU A 37 2.66 5.41 15.20
CA GLU A 37 1.34 4.83 15.44
C GLU A 37 1.01 3.77 14.38
N GLY A 38 1.28 4.06 13.12
CA GLY A 38 1.09 3.10 12.03
C GLY A 38 2.02 1.89 12.13
N ARG A 39 3.29 2.11 12.45
CA ARG A 39 4.24 1.01 12.68
C ARG A 39 3.83 0.15 13.87
N LYS A 40 3.27 0.74 14.90
CA LYS A 40 2.76 -0.01 16.05
C LYS A 40 1.60 -0.93 15.66
N ILE A 41 0.71 -0.51 14.79
CA ILE A 41 -0.37 -1.35 14.26
C ILE A 41 0.23 -2.60 13.60
N ILE A 42 1.26 -2.45 12.76
CA ILE A 42 1.94 -3.58 12.13
C ILE A 42 2.60 -4.48 13.18
N GLN A 43 3.33 -3.92 14.14
CA GLN A 43 3.97 -4.68 15.21
C GLN A 43 2.97 -5.49 16.03
N ASP A 44 1.85 -4.89 16.38
CA ASP A 44 0.82 -5.52 17.21
C ASP A 44 0.09 -6.64 16.45
N SER A 45 0.01 -6.54 15.12
CA SER A 45 -0.68 -7.55 14.30
C SER A 45 0.16 -8.81 14.02
N ILE A 46 1.48 -8.76 14.14
CA ILE A 46 2.37 -9.88 13.81
C ILE A 46 3.04 -10.40 15.07
N LYS A 47 2.78 -11.66 15.43
CA LYS A 47 3.40 -12.33 16.58
C LYS A 47 4.07 -13.62 16.13
N VAL A 48 5.25 -13.89 16.66
CA VAL A 48 5.93 -15.18 16.41
C VAL A 48 5.11 -16.30 17.00
N HIS A 49 4.92 -17.37 16.23
CA HIS A 49 4.35 -18.61 16.70
C HIS A 49 5.46 -19.61 16.99
N TYR A 50 5.33 -20.38 18.07
CA TYR A 50 6.27 -21.40 18.49
C TYR A 50 5.62 -22.76 18.40
N GLY A 51 6.31 -23.72 17.77
CA GLY A 51 5.87 -25.10 17.67
C GLY A 51 6.00 -25.86 18.99
N PRO A 52 5.59 -27.16 18.99
CA PRO A 52 5.65 -28.00 20.19
C PRO A 52 7.06 -28.19 20.75
N ASP A 53 8.08 -28.01 19.92
CA ASP A 53 9.51 -28.09 20.32
C ASP A 53 10.04 -26.78 20.91
N GLY A 54 9.18 -25.77 21.05
CA GLY A 54 9.55 -24.44 21.56
C GLY A 54 10.31 -23.58 20.56
N LYS A 55 10.44 -24.01 19.30
CA LYS A 55 11.11 -23.23 18.25
C LYS A 55 10.09 -22.45 17.42
N PRO A 56 10.47 -21.31 16.87
CA PRO A 56 9.62 -20.58 15.94
C PRO A 56 9.28 -21.40 14.71
N ASP A 57 8.01 -21.51 14.36
CA ASP A 57 7.52 -22.24 13.21
C ASP A 57 6.64 -21.39 12.27
N GLY A 58 6.45 -20.12 12.57
CA GLY A 58 5.67 -19.20 11.77
C GLY A 58 5.27 -17.95 12.55
N PHE A 59 4.20 -17.33 12.06
CA PHE A 59 3.64 -16.12 12.65
C PHE A 59 2.12 -16.28 12.84
N MET A 60 1.60 -15.67 13.88
CA MET A 60 0.17 -15.41 14.04
C MET A 60 -0.10 -13.95 13.68
N VAL A 61 -0.97 -13.74 12.70
CA VAL A 61 -1.31 -12.40 12.20
C VAL A 61 -2.76 -12.10 12.53
N THR A 62 -3.00 -10.99 13.23
CA THR A 62 -4.36 -10.50 13.48
C THR A 62 -4.85 -9.70 12.28
N VAL A 63 -6.01 -10.08 11.76
CA VAL A 63 -6.70 -9.43 10.64
C VAL A 63 -8.13 -9.08 11.06
N TYR A 64 -8.72 -8.07 10.44
CA TYR A 64 -9.99 -7.49 10.89
C TYR A 64 -11.13 -7.62 9.88
N ASP A 65 -10.82 -7.89 8.62
CA ASP A 65 -11.83 -8.18 7.61
C ASP A 65 -12.10 -9.68 7.59
N ASP A 66 -13.36 -10.06 7.79
CA ASP A 66 -13.82 -11.45 7.67
C ASP A 66 -14.99 -11.49 6.68
N PRO A 67 -14.79 -12.08 5.49
CA PRO A 67 -15.86 -12.15 4.49
C PRO A 67 -17.07 -12.99 4.94
N LEU A 68 -16.90 -13.85 5.96
CA LEU A 68 -18.01 -14.63 6.52
C LEU A 68 -18.76 -13.88 7.62
N HIS A 69 -18.12 -12.90 8.26
CA HIS A 69 -18.66 -12.10 9.35
C HIS A 69 -18.23 -10.65 9.18
N PRO A 70 -18.86 -9.89 8.27
CA PRO A 70 -18.40 -8.53 7.91
C PRO A 70 -18.70 -7.50 9.00
N ASP A 71 -18.45 -7.83 10.26
CA ASP A 71 -18.48 -6.89 11.38
C ASP A 71 -17.11 -6.18 11.41
N ALA A 72 -17.12 -4.87 11.25
CA ALA A 72 -15.90 -4.04 11.21
C ALA A 72 -15.03 -4.16 12.47
N LYS A 73 -15.56 -4.70 13.55
CA LYS A 73 -14.81 -4.92 14.81
C LYS A 73 -14.43 -6.38 15.03
N ALA A 74 -14.88 -7.28 14.20
CA ALA A 74 -14.48 -8.67 14.29
C ALA A 74 -12.99 -8.78 13.96
N SER A 75 -12.29 -9.61 14.70
CA SER A 75 -10.89 -9.92 14.44
C SER A 75 -10.70 -11.42 14.42
N ARG A 76 -9.76 -11.88 13.63
CA ARG A 76 -9.32 -13.26 13.64
C ARG A 76 -7.82 -13.34 13.52
N THR A 77 -7.27 -14.50 13.88
CA THR A 77 -5.83 -14.75 13.79
C THR A 77 -5.58 -15.75 12.69
N VAL A 78 -4.64 -15.43 11.80
CA VAL A 78 -4.23 -16.31 10.69
C VAL A 78 -2.82 -16.80 10.96
N PHE A 79 -2.62 -18.13 10.89
CA PHE A 79 -1.29 -18.70 10.98
C PHE A 79 -0.59 -18.61 9.62
N VAL A 80 0.63 -18.05 9.62
CA VAL A 80 1.45 -17.87 8.42
C VAL A 80 2.78 -18.56 8.64
N ASP A 81 3.02 -19.63 7.90
CA ASP A 81 4.29 -20.37 7.90
C ASP A 81 4.99 -20.34 6.55
N ASP A 82 4.38 -19.72 5.55
CA ASP A 82 4.92 -19.57 4.21
C ASP A 82 4.45 -18.25 3.58
N VAL A 83 5.11 -17.84 2.51
CA VAL A 83 4.78 -16.64 1.74
C VAL A 83 4.57 -17.00 0.27
N TYR A 84 3.90 -16.11 -0.46
CA TYR A 84 3.72 -16.29 -1.91
C TYR A 84 5.08 -16.22 -2.63
N GLY A 85 5.34 -17.17 -3.52
CA GLY A 85 6.57 -17.21 -4.31
C GLY A 85 6.73 -16.03 -5.27
N ASN A 86 5.60 -15.45 -5.70
CA ASN A 86 5.56 -14.24 -6.55
C ASN A 86 5.06 -13.01 -5.77
N GLY A 87 5.07 -13.07 -4.45
CA GLY A 87 4.61 -12.00 -3.57
C GLY A 87 5.65 -10.92 -3.33
N VAL A 88 5.26 -9.98 -2.50
CA VAL A 88 6.09 -8.83 -2.11
C VAL A 88 7.39 -9.26 -1.44
N THR A 89 8.47 -8.56 -1.75
CA THR A 89 9.77 -8.73 -1.09
C THR A 89 10.32 -7.37 -0.63
N GLY A 90 11.41 -7.41 0.11
CA GLY A 90 12.25 -6.24 0.33
C GLY A 90 13.17 -5.94 -0.87
N PRO A 91 13.95 -4.84 -0.79
CA PRO A 91 14.93 -4.49 -1.82
C PRO A 91 16.03 -5.53 -2.00
N ASP A 92 16.27 -6.36 -1.00
CA ASP A 92 17.21 -7.49 -1.04
C ASP A 92 16.67 -8.73 -1.75
N GLY A 93 15.41 -8.68 -2.25
CA GLY A 93 14.72 -9.78 -2.90
C GLY A 93 14.20 -10.84 -1.92
N LYS A 94 14.25 -10.59 -0.62
CA LYS A 94 13.84 -11.54 0.43
C LYS A 94 12.50 -11.15 1.04
N PRO A 95 11.72 -12.14 1.52
CA PRO A 95 10.52 -11.87 2.29
C PRO A 95 10.80 -11.03 3.55
N ASN A 96 9.85 -10.18 3.89
CA ASN A 96 9.87 -9.38 5.11
C ASN A 96 8.47 -9.33 5.76
N TYR A 97 8.23 -8.39 6.68
CA TYR A 97 6.94 -8.25 7.36
C TYR A 97 5.77 -8.05 6.38
N ALA A 98 5.99 -7.35 5.27
CA ALA A 98 4.95 -7.15 4.26
C ALA A 98 4.57 -8.46 3.59
N SER A 99 5.52 -9.36 3.38
CA SER A 99 5.26 -10.71 2.84
C SER A 99 4.38 -11.54 3.78
N ILE A 100 4.59 -11.41 5.08
CA ILE A 100 3.77 -12.07 6.11
C ILE A 100 2.35 -11.51 6.12
N LEU A 101 2.20 -10.20 6.07
CA LEU A 101 0.89 -9.54 5.99
C LEU A 101 0.14 -9.92 4.70
N GLU A 102 0.83 -9.90 3.56
CA GLU A 102 0.25 -10.28 2.26
C GLU A 102 -0.26 -11.72 2.29
N SER A 103 0.51 -12.63 2.86
CA SER A 103 0.11 -14.03 3.00
C SER A 103 -1.10 -14.22 3.91
N ALA A 104 -1.15 -13.50 5.03
CA ALA A 104 -2.31 -13.50 5.92
C ALA A 104 -3.56 -12.98 5.21
N TYR A 105 -3.42 -11.89 4.49
CA TYR A 105 -4.51 -11.29 3.72
C TYR A 105 -5.03 -12.25 2.65
N GLY A 106 -4.14 -12.90 1.92
CA GLY A 106 -4.51 -13.88 0.91
C GLY A 106 -5.23 -15.10 1.49
N GLN A 107 -4.81 -15.58 2.66
CA GLN A 107 -5.43 -16.73 3.30
C GLN A 107 -6.84 -16.45 3.82
N GLN A 108 -7.17 -15.21 4.15
CA GLN A 108 -8.52 -14.86 4.60
C GLN A 108 -9.51 -14.66 3.44
N HIS A 109 -9.02 -14.50 2.21
CA HIS A 109 -9.88 -14.31 1.05
C HIS A 109 -10.34 -15.64 0.46
N PRO A 110 -11.56 -15.71 -0.12
CA PRO A 110 -12.07 -16.92 -0.76
C PRO A 110 -11.15 -17.40 -1.89
N GLY A 111 -10.80 -18.70 -1.87
CA GLY A 111 -9.89 -19.28 -2.86
C GLY A 111 -8.41 -19.03 -2.55
N GLY A 112 -8.10 -18.38 -1.45
CA GLY A 112 -6.74 -18.16 -1.01
C GLY A 112 -6.09 -19.45 -0.51
N ALA A 113 -5.00 -19.88 -1.18
CA ALA A 113 -4.16 -20.99 -0.74
C ALA A 113 -2.71 -20.68 -1.10
N LEU A 114 -1.89 -20.56 -0.08
CA LEU A 114 -0.45 -20.34 -0.27
C LEU A 114 0.16 -21.45 -1.13
N GLY A 115 1.13 -21.08 -1.96
CA GLY A 115 1.82 -22.04 -2.81
C GLY A 115 1.04 -22.50 -4.05
N SER A 116 -0.17 -22.04 -4.28
CA SER A 116 -0.96 -22.40 -5.47
C SER A 116 -0.46 -21.79 -6.77
N GLY A 117 0.46 -20.81 -6.69
CA GLY A 117 0.92 -20.02 -7.83
C GLY A 117 -0.13 -19.05 -8.38
N LYS A 118 -1.25 -18.90 -7.67
CA LYS A 118 -2.33 -17.97 -7.99
C LYS A 118 -2.34 -16.85 -6.98
N ASP A 119 -2.91 -15.72 -7.35
CA ASP A 119 -3.03 -14.53 -6.50
C ASP A 119 -4.10 -14.66 -5.41
N ASN A 120 -4.78 -15.79 -5.37
CA ASN A 120 -5.78 -16.15 -4.38
C ASN A 120 -6.92 -15.14 -4.23
N GLY A 121 -7.23 -14.42 -5.30
CA GLY A 121 -8.33 -13.46 -5.33
C GLY A 121 -8.03 -12.13 -4.65
N ILE A 122 -6.77 -11.84 -4.31
CA ILE A 122 -6.38 -10.52 -3.77
C ILE A 122 -5.86 -9.57 -4.83
N SER A 123 -5.64 -10.03 -6.06
CA SER A 123 -5.36 -9.14 -7.19
C SER A 123 -6.59 -8.30 -7.52
N GLY A 124 -6.42 -6.99 -7.48
CA GLY A 124 -7.51 -6.04 -7.63
C GLY A 124 -8.33 -5.87 -6.34
N GLY A 125 -8.43 -4.65 -5.88
CA GLY A 125 -9.16 -4.25 -4.69
C GLY A 125 -8.96 -2.76 -4.42
N TRP A 126 -9.45 -2.32 -3.28
CA TRP A 126 -9.48 -0.91 -2.93
C TRP A 126 -8.73 -0.63 -1.63
N PRO A 127 -8.03 0.53 -1.52
CA PRO A 127 -7.30 0.88 -0.30
C PRO A 127 -8.17 0.95 0.96
N ASN A 128 -9.47 1.25 0.85
CA ASN A 128 -10.37 1.26 2.01
C ASN A 128 -10.54 -0.14 2.62
N GLU A 129 -10.59 -1.17 1.79
CA GLU A 129 -10.62 -2.57 2.26
C GLU A 129 -9.34 -2.91 3.02
N ALA A 130 -8.20 -2.55 2.44
CA ALA A 130 -6.89 -2.78 3.06
C ALA A 130 -6.75 -2.01 4.40
N ALA A 131 -7.19 -0.77 4.43
CA ALA A 131 -7.14 0.05 5.65
C ALA A 131 -7.96 -0.57 6.77
N GLN A 132 -9.16 -1.06 6.49
CA GLN A 132 -10.00 -1.73 7.47
C GLN A 132 -9.39 -3.04 7.96
N ASP A 133 -8.89 -3.86 7.04
CA ASP A 133 -8.24 -5.13 7.38
C ASP A 133 -7.03 -4.93 8.31
N LEU A 134 -6.23 -3.91 8.04
CA LEU A 134 -5.01 -3.65 8.79
C LEU A 134 -5.25 -2.90 10.11
N THR A 135 -6.18 -1.95 10.13
CA THR A 135 -6.32 -1.00 11.24
C THR A 135 -7.55 -1.22 12.12
N ASN A 136 -8.50 -2.02 11.65
CA ASN A 136 -9.84 -2.14 12.25
C ASN A 136 -10.62 -0.81 12.30
N ASN A 137 -10.29 0.10 11.40
CA ASN A 137 -10.97 1.39 11.28
C ASN A 137 -11.44 1.58 9.84
N PRO A 138 -12.66 2.09 9.63
CA PRO A 138 -13.09 2.44 8.29
C PRO A 138 -12.23 3.60 7.73
N ALA A 139 -12.05 3.59 6.42
CA ALA A 139 -11.40 4.67 5.71
C ALA A 139 -12.42 5.57 5.01
N THR A 140 -12.01 6.79 4.73
CA THR A 140 -12.79 7.76 3.97
C THR A 140 -12.21 7.90 2.56
N ASP A 141 -13.05 7.73 1.54
CA ASP A 141 -12.67 7.95 0.16
C ASP A 141 -13.05 9.37 -0.27
N VAL A 142 -12.08 10.12 -0.77
CA VAL A 142 -12.27 11.44 -1.36
C VAL A 142 -12.21 11.29 -2.87
N SER A 143 -13.32 11.54 -3.55
CA SER A 143 -13.39 11.46 -5.01
C SER A 143 -12.76 12.68 -5.67
N GLY A 144 -11.89 12.43 -6.63
CA GLY A 144 -11.27 13.46 -7.45
C GLY A 144 -11.75 13.47 -8.91
N GLN A 145 -12.81 12.72 -9.22
CA GLN A 145 -13.29 12.60 -10.61
C GLN A 145 -13.77 13.93 -11.20
N ALA A 146 -14.27 14.84 -10.36
CA ALA A 146 -14.64 16.21 -10.75
C ALA A 146 -13.59 17.23 -10.29
N GLY A 147 -12.37 16.80 -10.01
CA GLY A 147 -11.33 17.59 -9.34
C GLY A 147 -11.47 17.56 -7.83
N TYR A 148 -10.44 18.03 -7.13
CA TYR A 148 -10.49 18.17 -5.68
C TYR A 148 -10.80 19.62 -5.31
N SER A 149 -11.84 19.85 -4.53
CA SER A 149 -12.17 21.19 -4.01
C SER A 149 -11.07 21.69 -3.05
N SER A 150 -11.09 22.98 -2.73
CA SER A 150 -10.14 23.53 -1.76
C SER A 150 -10.23 22.86 -0.40
N ASN A 151 -11.43 22.49 0.04
CA ASN A 151 -11.61 21.77 1.30
C ASN A 151 -11.09 20.34 1.24
N GLU A 152 -11.32 19.64 0.13
CA GLU A 152 -10.80 18.29 -0.10
C GLU A 152 -9.28 18.29 -0.18
N ARG A 153 -8.66 19.26 -0.84
CA ARG A 153 -7.20 19.41 -0.84
C ARG A 153 -6.65 19.62 0.56
N LYS A 154 -7.30 20.46 1.38
CA LYS A 154 -6.91 20.66 2.78
C LYS A 154 -7.03 19.41 3.60
N GLU A 155 -8.10 18.63 3.41
CA GLU A 155 -8.31 17.35 4.07
C GLU A 155 -7.19 16.37 3.72
N ILE A 156 -6.84 16.25 2.44
CA ILE A 156 -5.75 15.39 1.97
C ILE A 156 -4.40 15.86 2.53
N ILE A 157 -4.11 17.17 2.49
CA ILE A 157 -2.87 17.73 3.05
C ILE A 157 -2.75 17.40 4.54
N ASN A 158 -3.81 17.62 5.30
CA ASN A 158 -3.80 17.37 6.74
C ASN A 158 -3.60 15.88 7.04
N ALA A 159 -4.31 15.01 6.33
CA ALA A 159 -4.19 13.57 6.52
C ALA A 159 -2.81 13.04 6.09
N ALA A 160 -2.29 13.49 4.94
CA ALA A 160 -1.00 13.08 4.42
C ALA A 160 0.16 13.44 5.37
N ASN A 161 0.04 14.57 6.07
CA ASN A 161 1.04 15.06 7.02
C ASN A 161 0.75 14.64 8.48
N SER A 162 -0.26 13.79 8.69
CA SER A 162 -0.61 13.19 9.98
C SER A 162 -0.10 11.76 10.11
N SER A 163 -0.46 11.10 11.20
CA SER A 163 -0.20 9.66 11.40
C SER A 163 -1.11 8.75 10.57
N ASN A 164 -2.18 9.28 9.97
CA ASN A 164 -3.15 8.49 9.23
C ASN A 164 -2.56 7.98 7.91
N PRO A 165 -2.80 6.71 7.55
CA PRO A 165 -2.37 6.18 6.26
C PRO A 165 -3.22 6.77 5.14
N VAL A 166 -2.57 7.23 4.07
CA VAL A 166 -3.23 7.79 2.88
C VAL A 166 -2.71 7.09 1.64
N ALA A 167 -3.62 6.64 0.79
CA ALA A 167 -3.31 6.04 -0.49
C ALA A 167 -4.09 6.73 -1.62
N ALA A 168 -3.52 6.75 -2.80
CA ALA A 168 -4.11 7.34 -3.99
C ALA A 168 -4.26 6.31 -5.09
N GLU A 169 -5.35 6.38 -5.85
CA GLU A 169 -5.69 5.43 -6.89
C GLU A 169 -5.85 6.06 -8.25
N THR A 170 -5.27 5.41 -9.26
CA THR A 170 -5.44 5.82 -10.66
C THR A 170 -6.60 5.12 -11.35
N GLU A 171 -7.14 4.04 -10.79
CA GLU A 171 -8.23 3.24 -11.37
C GLU A 171 -9.48 4.07 -11.69
N THR A 172 -9.81 5.01 -10.84
CA THR A 172 -10.99 5.87 -10.98
C THR A 172 -10.78 7.08 -11.88
N ALA A 173 -9.56 7.32 -12.34
CA ALA A 173 -9.28 8.34 -13.34
C ALA A 173 -9.70 7.87 -14.74
N PRO A 174 -10.05 8.79 -15.67
CA PRO A 174 -10.43 8.41 -17.02
C PRO A 174 -9.32 7.64 -17.75
N PRO A 175 -9.61 6.48 -18.34
CA PRO A 175 -8.60 5.68 -19.05
C PRO A 175 -7.90 6.44 -20.19
N GLU A 176 -8.59 7.39 -20.80
CA GLU A 176 -8.03 8.22 -21.89
C GLU A 176 -6.85 9.08 -21.42
N ASN A 177 -6.69 9.29 -20.11
CA ASN A 177 -5.52 9.98 -19.55
C ASN A 177 -4.27 9.10 -19.55
N PHE A 178 -4.43 7.79 -19.83
CA PHE A 178 -3.34 6.81 -19.87
C PHE A 178 -3.24 6.18 -21.26
N PRO A 179 -2.81 6.96 -22.28
CA PRO A 179 -2.92 6.54 -23.70
C PRO A 179 -1.84 5.55 -24.13
N ASN A 180 -0.82 5.31 -23.32
CA ASN A 180 0.34 4.51 -23.69
C ASN A 180 0.28 3.12 -23.04
N ASP A 181 -0.67 2.28 -23.47
CA ASP A 181 -0.86 0.93 -22.95
C ASP A 181 -1.08 0.94 -21.42
N ASP A 182 -2.14 1.63 -21.01
CA ASP A 182 -2.53 1.87 -19.61
C ASP A 182 -1.47 2.62 -18.78
N LYS A 183 -0.65 3.43 -19.45
CA LYS A 183 0.36 4.28 -18.81
C LYS A 183 0.25 5.72 -19.28
N ALA A 184 0.64 6.63 -18.41
CA ALA A 184 0.80 8.05 -18.73
C ALA A 184 2.22 8.49 -18.41
N GLU A 185 2.76 9.35 -19.25
CA GLU A 185 4.04 10.02 -18.99
C GLU A 185 3.78 11.32 -18.26
N VAL A 186 4.34 11.49 -17.07
CA VAL A 186 4.07 12.63 -16.19
C VAL A 186 5.34 13.22 -15.64
N GLY A 187 5.46 14.55 -15.72
CA GLY A 187 6.57 15.30 -15.14
C GLY A 187 6.51 15.32 -13.61
N VAL A 188 7.60 14.95 -12.97
CA VAL A 188 7.70 14.87 -11.51
C VAL A 188 9.04 15.41 -11.03
N THR A 189 9.13 15.67 -9.73
CA THR A 189 10.39 15.97 -9.03
C THR A 189 10.72 14.81 -8.11
N LEU A 190 11.91 14.25 -8.26
CA LEU A 190 12.43 13.17 -7.41
C LEU A 190 12.98 13.75 -6.09
N PRO A 191 13.18 12.92 -5.05
CA PRO A 191 13.75 13.38 -3.77
C PRO A 191 15.12 14.06 -3.90
N SER A 192 15.90 13.68 -4.92
CA SER A 192 17.19 14.32 -5.24
C SER A 192 17.06 15.76 -5.76
N GLY A 193 15.85 16.19 -6.13
CA GLY A 193 15.58 17.43 -6.84
C GLY A 193 15.60 17.30 -8.37
N GLU A 194 15.97 16.13 -8.90
CA GLU A 194 15.92 15.86 -10.33
C GLU A 194 14.47 15.98 -10.83
N LYS A 195 14.29 16.70 -11.91
CA LYS A 195 13.02 16.77 -12.64
C LYS A 195 13.08 15.84 -13.84
N THR A 196 12.15 14.92 -13.91
CA THR A 196 12.08 13.93 -14.99
C THR A 196 10.63 13.55 -15.24
N ASN A 197 10.39 12.87 -16.36
CA ASN A 197 9.09 12.26 -16.61
C ASN A 197 9.13 10.80 -16.19
N ILE A 198 8.09 10.35 -15.53
CA ILE A 198 7.91 8.93 -15.16
C ILE A 198 6.66 8.36 -15.80
N GLU A 199 6.62 7.04 -15.92
CA GLU A 199 5.43 6.31 -16.30
C GLU A 199 4.53 6.10 -15.09
N LEU A 200 3.29 6.61 -15.15
CA LEU A 200 2.23 6.27 -14.20
C LEU A 200 1.37 5.15 -14.77
N TYR A 201 1.00 4.20 -13.93
CA TYR A 201 0.15 3.07 -14.32
C TYR A 201 -1.32 3.37 -14.00
N HIS A 202 -2.21 3.13 -14.96
CA HIS A 202 -3.64 3.07 -14.69
C HIS A 202 -3.96 1.80 -13.88
N GLY A 203 -5.00 1.84 -13.06
CA GLY A 203 -5.35 0.68 -12.23
C GLY A 203 -4.33 0.36 -11.15
N HIS A 204 -3.66 1.37 -10.61
CA HIS A 204 -2.59 1.21 -9.63
C HIS A 204 -2.79 2.12 -8.42
N ALA A 205 -2.43 1.62 -7.24
CA ALA A 205 -2.46 2.39 -6.01
C ALA A 205 -1.05 2.78 -5.57
N TYR A 206 -0.93 3.98 -5.03
CA TYR A 206 0.32 4.57 -4.56
C TYR A 206 0.13 5.05 -3.11
N MET A 207 1.18 4.97 -2.30
CA MET A 207 1.19 5.65 -1.01
C MET A 207 1.25 7.16 -1.21
N VAL A 208 0.48 7.91 -0.42
CA VAL A 208 0.69 9.36 -0.29
C VAL A 208 1.63 9.60 0.88
N VAL A 209 2.83 10.08 0.57
CA VAL A 209 3.90 10.33 1.55
C VAL A 209 3.66 11.65 2.29
N GLY A 210 3.22 12.67 1.57
CA GLY A 210 2.95 14.00 2.09
C GLY A 210 2.29 14.87 1.04
N ALA A 211 1.81 16.01 1.44
CA ALA A 211 1.24 17.00 0.52
C ALA A 211 1.33 18.39 1.13
N ASP A 212 1.36 19.37 0.27
CA ASP A 212 1.25 20.79 0.64
C ASP A 212 0.46 21.55 -0.44
N GLN A 213 0.39 22.86 -0.34
CA GLN A 213 -0.33 23.67 -1.32
C GLN A 213 0.25 23.61 -2.75
N ASN A 214 1.50 23.17 -2.90
CA ASN A 214 2.19 23.11 -4.20
C ASN A 214 2.06 21.75 -4.90
N GLY A 215 1.78 20.71 -4.17
CA GLY A 215 1.69 19.37 -4.76
C GLY A 215 1.56 18.23 -3.77
N VAL A 216 1.66 17.02 -4.32
CA VAL A 216 1.51 15.77 -3.60
C VAL A 216 2.76 14.91 -3.84
N THR A 217 3.29 14.36 -2.76
CA THR A 217 4.41 13.39 -2.79
C THR A 217 3.87 11.99 -2.63
N LEU A 218 4.22 11.11 -3.55
CA LEU A 218 3.74 9.73 -3.61
C LEU A 218 4.91 8.74 -3.64
N ALA A 219 4.62 7.49 -3.33
CA ALA A 219 5.57 6.38 -3.49
C ALA A 219 4.88 5.18 -4.13
N ASN A 220 5.57 4.58 -5.09
CA ASN A 220 5.10 3.43 -5.86
C ASN A 220 5.42 2.12 -5.14
N PRO A 221 4.43 1.26 -4.84
CA PRO A 221 4.70 -0.03 -4.22
C PRO A 221 5.56 -0.99 -5.05
N HIS A 222 5.78 -0.73 -6.33
CA HIS A 222 6.78 -1.47 -7.12
C HIS A 222 8.20 -1.32 -6.58
N GLY A 223 8.48 -0.32 -5.73
CA GLY A 223 9.81 -0.02 -5.20
C GLY A 223 10.69 0.81 -6.12
N HIS A 224 10.16 1.22 -7.26
CA HIS A 224 10.80 2.10 -8.24
C HIS A 224 9.75 2.66 -9.19
N ASN A 225 10.13 3.67 -9.94
CA ASN A 225 9.42 4.12 -11.14
C ASN A 225 10.33 3.95 -12.36
N ASN A 226 9.78 4.01 -13.55
CA ASN A 226 10.54 4.04 -14.79
C ASN A 226 10.38 5.40 -15.43
N ASP A 227 11.48 5.97 -15.94
CA ASP A 227 11.40 7.11 -16.80
C ASP A 227 11.03 6.69 -18.24
N GLN A 228 10.86 7.67 -19.11
CA GLN A 228 10.47 7.43 -20.51
C GLN A 228 11.52 6.64 -21.33
N THR A 229 12.76 6.51 -20.82
CA THR A 229 13.80 5.72 -21.47
C THR A 229 13.89 4.29 -20.93
N GLY A 230 13.06 3.95 -19.94
CA GLY A 230 13.11 2.66 -19.25
C GLY A 230 14.11 2.61 -18.09
N ARG A 231 14.78 3.73 -17.77
CA ARG A 231 15.66 3.82 -16.60
C ARG A 231 14.84 3.75 -15.33
N GLU A 232 15.25 2.91 -14.39
CA GLU A 232 14.68 2.90 -13.06
C GLU A 232 15.08 4.15 -12.28
N VAL A 233 14.09 4.80 -11.66
CA VAL A 233 14.26 5.96 -10.79
C VAL A 233 13.57 5.69 -9.45
N ASP A 234 13.78 6.59 -8.49
CA ASP A 234 13.23 6.46 -7.14
C ASP A 234 11.72 6.16 -7.16
N GLU A 235 11.26 5.35 -6.22
CA GLU A 235 9.82 5.08 -6.01
C GLU A 235 9.06 6.32 -5.57
N THR A 236 9.73 7.27 -4.92
CA THR A 236 9.15 8.49 -4.38
C THR A 236 9.25 9.63 -5.37
N PHE A 237 8.19 10.38 -5.55
CA PHE A 237 8.11 11.51 -6.46
C PHE A 237 7.07 12.52 -6.03
N THR A 238 7.26 13.78 -6.42
CA THR A 238 6.31 14.87 -6.17
C THR A 238 5.75 15.39 -7.47
N MET A 239 4.44 15.57 -7.52
CA MET A 239 3.73 16.14 -8.66
C MET A 239 2.85 17.32 -8.24
N SER A 240 2.47 18.15 -9.20
CA SER A 240 1.54 19.26 -8.99
C SER A 240 0.13 18.75 -8.66
N TRP A 241 -0.69 19.59 -8.01
CA TRP A 241 -2.11 19.28 -7.81
C TRP A 241 -2.88 19.13 -9.11
N GLU A 242 -2.51 19.90 -10.15
CA GLU A 242 -3.12 19.77 -11.47
C GLU A 242 -2.94 18.36 -12.03
N ASP A 243 -1.72 17.81 -11.98
CA ASP A 243 -1.44 16.45 -12.41
C ASP A 243 -2.07 15.42 -11.49
N TYR A 244 -2.03 15.64 -10.17
CA TYR A 244 -2.67 14.76 -9.21
C TYR A 244 -4.17 14.59 -9.50
N GLU A 245 -4.87 15.68 -9.73
CA GLU A 245 -6.30 15.68 -10.08
C GLU A 245 -6.58 14.93 -11.39
N LYS A 246 -5.68 15.04 -12.36
CA LYS A 246 -5.83 14.37 -13.66
C LYS A 246 -5.66 12.87 -13.58
N TYR A 247 -4.71 12.39 -12.79
CA TYR A 247 -4.30 10.98 -12.79
C TYR A 247 -4.79 10.17 -11.60
N TYR A 248 -5.15 10.80 -10.50
CA TYR A 248 -5.63 10.12 -9.29
C TYR A 248 -7.09 10.48 -9.03
N GLY A 249 -7.99 9.61 -9.49
CA GLY A 249 -9.43 9.84 -9.38
C GLY A 249 -9.99 9.64 -7.97
N SER A 250 -9.21 9.09 -7.04
CA SER A 250 -9.61 8.98 -5.63
C SER A 250 -8.41 8.98 -4.69
N THR A 251 -8.65 9.46 -3.48
CA THR A 251 -7.71 9.45 -2.36
C THR A 251 -8.40 8.81 -1.16
N THR A 252 -7.77 7.81 -0.57
CA THR A 252 -8.31 7.08 0.57
C THR A 252 -7.55 7.47 1.83
N ILE A 253 -8.28 7.93 2.84
CA ILE A 253 -7.74 8.36 4.12
C ILE A 253 -8.17 7.36 5.19
N GLY A 254 -7.20 6.62 5.73
CA GLY A 254 -7.42 5.69 6.84
C GLY A 254 -7.26 6.36 8.20
N SER A 255 -7.34 5.56 9.27
CA SER A 255 -7.18 6.04 10.65
C SER A 255 -6.34 5.06 11.45
N VAL A 256 -5.47 5.59 12.30
CA VAL A 256 -4.65 4.83 13.27
C VAL A 256 -5.20 4.89 14.70
N LYS A 257 -6.40 5.49 14.91
CA LYS A 257 -7.04 5.66 16.22
C LYS A 257 -8.24 4.76 16.39
#